data_e31492f32da71c3c067c2c329c6207eb
#
_entry.id   e31492f32da71c3c067c2c329c6207eb
#
_cell.length_a   1.000
_cell.length_b   1.000
_cell.length_c   1.000
_cell.angle_alpha   90.00
_cell.angle_beta   90.00
_cell.angle_gamma   90.00
#
_symmetry.space_group_name_H-M   'P 1'
#
loop_
_entity.id
_entity.type
_entity.pdbx_description
1 polymer ?
#
loop_
_entity_poly.entity_id
_entity_poly.type
_entity_poly.pdbx_seq_one_letter_code
_entity_poly.pdbx_strand_id
1 'polypeptide(L)'
;NLVKRAADMLRLQLKEKSAPAADKYALARFAEMAGTIAVSEKPTKSNIISLIGEGMQALDDGLVPPDGRYLYLSSEMHKMICLSDEYIGIDPLGAKSVAKGVCGEVLGMEVVRVPESYMPKDCWFLITHKDSVLLPYKIADAKVHEDPVGVSGAIIEGRHYYDAFVLGAKCAGVYACVKTGTVTANPVNSDGTLTCTDGGAAIRYTLDGSDPRYSDSAKDYVSKVTVQENEVLRAYAKAKGKYPSAVI
;
A
#
# COMPACT_ATOMS: atom_id res chain seq x y z
N ASN A 1 24.93 14.21 31.47
CA ASN A 1 24.19 12.96 31.52
C ASN A 1 22.70 13.09 31.17
N LEU A 2 22.04 14.23 31.43
CA LEU A 2 20.61 14.41 31.09
C LEU A 2 20.37 14.47 29.59
N VAL A 3 21.20 15.20 28.85
CA VAL A 3 21.12 15.32 27.38
C VAL A 3 21.31 13.97 26.69
N LYS A 4 22.22 13.13 27.18
CA LYS A 4 22.45 11.78 26.66
C LYS A 4 21.23 10.90 26.88
N ARG A 5 20.63 10.92 28.07
CA ARG A 5 19.39 10.20 28.37
C ARG A 5 18.21 10.69 27.53
N ALA A 6 18.10 12.00 27.31
CA ALA A 6 17.09 12.60 26.46
C ALA A 6 17.21 12.11 24.99
N ALA A 7 18.44 12.08 24.46
CA ALA A 7 18.69 11.57 23.12
C ALA A 7 18.36 10.08 22.99
N ASP A 8 18.68 9.26 24.00
CA ASP A 8 18.38 7.83 24.00
C ASP A 8 16.86 7.59 24.09
N MET A 9 16.14 8.35 24.90
CA MET A 9 14.67 8.30 24.98
C MET A 9 14.03 8.71 23.64
N LEU A 10 14.53 9.76 22.99
CA LEU A 10 14.03 10.20 21.69
C LEU A 10 14.26 9.13 20.61
N ARG A 11 15.43 8.50 20.58
CA ARG A 11 15.73 7.38 19.67
C ARG A 11 14.79 6.21 19.91
N LEU A 12 14.52 5.87 21.15
CA LEU A 12 13.59 4.81 21.53
C LEU A 12 12.17 5.13 21.06
N GLN A 13 11.71 6.36 21.30
CA GLN A 13 10.41 6.85 20.85
C GLN A 13 10.27 6.80 19.33
N LEU A 14 11.30 7.25 18.59
CA LEU A 14 11.31 7.18 17.13
C LEU A 14 11.23 5.74 16.64
N LYS A 15 12.04 4.84 17.21
CA LYS A 15 12.11 3.44 16.79
C LYS A 15 10.85 2.64 17.15
N GLU A 16 10.29 2.85 18.34
CA GLU A 16 9.22 1.99 18.85
C GLU A 16 7.81 2.55 18.61
N LYS A 17 7.68 3.85 18.32
CA LYS A 17 6.38 4.49 18.13
C LYS A 17 6.25 5.20 16.79
N SER A 18 7.16 6.12 16.48
CA SER A 18 7.00 7.00 15.32
C SER A 18 7.26 6.27 14.00
N ALA A 19 8.34 5.51 13.87
CA ALA A 19 8.62 4.73 12.66
C ALA A 19 7.53 3.68 12.41
N PRO A 20 7.12 2.84 13.39
CA PRO A 20 6.00 1.92 13.21
C PRO A 20 4.69 2.58 12.78
N ALA A 21 4.39 3.78 13.28
CA ALA A 21 3.20 4.51 12.88
C ALA A 21 3.28 5.00 11.42
N ALA A 22 4.45 5.49 11.00
CA ALA A 22 4.71 5.92 9.63
C ALA A 22 4.65 4.73 8.66
N ASP A 23 5.27 3.60 9.00
CA ASP A 23 5.26 2.38 8.17
C ASP A 23 3.83 1.85 7.97
N LYS A 24 3.06 1.77 9.06
CA LYS A 24 1.65 1.37 9.01
C LYS A 24 0.82 2.31 8.13
N TYR A 25 1.03 3.60 8.26
CA TYR A 25 0.36 4.61 7.43
C TYR A 25 0.75 4.45 5.96
N ALA A 26 2.04 4.30 5.67
CA ALA A 26 2.55 4.16 4.32
C ALA A 26 1.99 2.93 3.61
N LEU A 27 2.02 1.75 4.26
CA LEU A 27 1.47 0.53 3.68
C LEU A 27 -0.03 0.66 3.39
N ALA A 28 -0.80 1.30 4.29
CA ALA A 28 -2.23 1.55 4.07
C ALA A 28 -2.46 2.47 2.87
N ARG A 29 -1.67 3.56 2.73
CA ARG A 29 -1.77 4.48 1.60
C ARG A 29 -1.36 3.83 0.29
N PHE A 30 -0.29 3.04 0.28
CA PHE A 30 0.17 2.32 -0.92
C PHE A 30 -0.88 1.32 -1.42
N ALA A 31 -1.50 0.55 -0.51
CA ALA A 31 -2.56 -0.36 -0.88
C ALA A 31 -3.82 0.35 -1.40
N GLU A 32 -4.19 1.48 -0.78
CA GLU A 32 -5.34 2.29 -1.19
C GLU A 32 -5.12 2.97 -2.55
N MET A 33 -3.86 3.35 -2.83
CA MET A 33 -3.46 4.01 -4.07
C MET A 33 -2.75 3.05 -5.03
N ALA A 34 -2.95 1.74 -4.92
CA ALA A 34 -2.35 0.78 -5.82
C ALA A 34 -2.90 0.93 -7.25
N GLY A 35 -2.02 0.80 -8.25
CA GLY A 35 -2.41 0.81 -9.65
C GLY A 35 -3.36 -0.33 -9.97
N THR A 36 -3.05 -1.51 -9.42
CA THR A 36 -3.89 -2.72 -9.53
C THR A 36 -4.31 -3.19 -8.14
N ILE A 37 -5.61 -3.37 -7.95
CA ILE A 37 -6.19 -3.96 -6.74
C ILE A 37 -6.92 -5.23 -7.14
N ALA A 38 -6.33 -6.37 -6.82
CA ALA A 38 -6.93 -7.68 -7.06
C ALA A 38 -7.67 -8.20 -5.82
N VAL A 39 -8.71 -8.95 -6.04
CA VAL A 39 -9.52 -9.55 -4.97
C VAL A 39 -9.29 -11.05 -4.90
N SER A 40 -9.13 -11.58 -3.70
CA SER A 40 -9.00 -13.02 -3.47
C SER A 40 -9.63 -13.41 -2.15
N GLU A 41 -10.06 -14.65 -2.05
CA GLU A 41 -10.30 -15.28 -0.76
C GLU A 41 -8.97 -15.41 0.00
N LYS A 42 -9.05 -15.74 1.29
CA LYS A 42 -7.85 -15.89 2.11
C LYS A 42 -6.86 -16.87 1.47
N PRO A 43 -5.62 -16.45 1.17
CA PRO A 43 -4.63 -17.34 0.59
C PRO A 43 -4.36 -18.57 1.48
N THR A 44 -4.06 -19.66 0.84
CA THR A 44 -3.69 -20.93 1.46
C THR A 44 -2.29 -21.35 1.01
N LYS A 45 -1.70 -22.35 1.64
CA LYS A 45 -0.39 -22.88 1.23
C LYS A 45 -0.34 -23.40 -0.21
N SER A 46 -1.49 -23.77 -0.80
CA SER A 46 -1.59 -24.34 -2.15
C SER A 46 -1.81 -23.28 -3.24
N ASN A 47 -2.19 -22.05 -2.93
CA ASN A 47 -2.47 -21.04 -3.94
C ASN A 47 -1.72 -19.71 -3.74
N ILE A 48 -1.01 -19.54 -2.62
CA ILE A 48 -0.33 -18.27 -2.30
C ILE A 48 0.73 -17.90 -3.33
N ILE A 49 1.51 -18.88 -3.84
CA ILE A 49 2.53 -18.65 -4.85
C ILE A 49 1.91 -18.24 -6.18
N SER A 50 0.80 -18.91 -6.58
CA SER A 50 0.05 -18.55 -7.77
C SER A 50 -0.49 -17.13 -7.71
N LEU A 51 -1.10 -16.73 -6.57
CA LEU A 51 -1.61 -15.37 -6.36
C LEU A 51 -0.50 -14.31 -6.40
N ILE A 52 0.67 -14.62 -5.83
CA ILE A 52 1.84 -13.73 -5.92
C ILE A 52 2.34 -13.65 -7.37
N GLY A 53 2.32 -14.77 -8.10
CA GLY A 53 2.65 -14.83 -9.53
C GLY A 53 1.73 -13.95 -10.39
N GLU A 54 0.43 -13.92 -10.12
CA GLU A 54 -0.52 -13.00 -10.78
C GLU A 54 -0.14 -11.54 -10.53
N GLY A 55 0.26 -11.22 -9.29
CA GLY A 55 0.74 -9.88 -8.97
C GLY A 55 2.03 -9.52 -9.70
N MET A 56 2.97 -10.46 -9.80
CA MET A 56 4.21 -10.27 -10.58
C MET A 56 3.89 -10.05 -12.06
N GLN A 57 3.01 -10.88 -12.65
CA GLN A 57 2.57 -10.74 -14.03
C GLN A 57 1.94 -9.36 -14.28
N ALA A 58 1.10 -8.87 -13.39
CA ALA A 58 0.50 -7.54 -13.51
C ALA A 58 1.55 -6.41 -13.56
N LEU A 59 2.65 -6.54 -12.82
CA LEU A 59 3.77 -5.59 -12.89
C LEU A 59 4.52 -5.72 -14.23
N ASP A 60 4.72 -6.94 -14.72
CA ASP A 60 5.39 -7.19 -16.02
C ASP A 60 4.55 -6.62 -17.19
N ASP A 61 3.25 -6.86 -17.19
CA ASP A 61 2.31 -6.29 -18.16
C ASP A 61 2.28 -4.75 -18.08
N GLY A 62 2.50 -4.19 -16.89
CA GLY A 62 2.68 -2.76 -16.66
C GLY A 62 4.06 -2.22 -17.02
N LEU A 63 4.95 -3.02 -17.63
CA LEU A 63 6.33 -2.69 -18.00
C LEU A 63 7.16 -2.14 -16.82
N VAL A 64 6.92 -2.64 -15.62
CA VAL A 64 7.68 -2.27 -14.41
C VAL A 64 8.99 -3.06 -14.37
N PRO A 65 10.15 -2.42 -14.17
CA PRO A 65 11.42 -3.12 -14.07
C PRO A 65 11.41 -4.25 -13.04
N PRO A 66 12.10 -5.37 -13.29
CA PRO A 66 12.16 -6.49 -12.34
C PRO A 66 12.95 -6.16 -11.07
N ASP A 67 13.97 -5.30 -11.19
CA ASP A 67 14.85 -4.94 -10.08
C ASP A 67 14.19 -3.94 -9.13
N GLY A 68 14.20 -4.24 -7.83
CA GLY A 68 13.67 -3.34 -6.81
C GLY A 68 12.16 -3.50 -6.57
N ARG A 69 11.66 -4.70 -6.80
CA ARG A 69 10.32 -5.12 -6.40
C ARG A 69 10.35 -5.69 -4.98
N TYR A 70 9.42 -5.27 -4.16
CA TYR A 70 9.27 -5.69 -2.77
C TYR A 70 7.91 -6.32 -2.55
N LEU A 71 7.90 -7.47 -1.88
CA LEU A 71 6.69 -8.17 -1.47
C LEU A 71 6.49 -8.01 0.04
N TYR A 72 5.50 -7.20 0.44
CA TYR A 72 5.11 -7.02 1.84
C TYR A 72 4.02 -8.02 2.21
N LEU A 73 4.23 -8.74 3.29
CA LEU A 73 3.26 -9.71 3.78
C LEU A 73 3.37 -9.92 5.30
N SER A 74 2.29 -10.41 5.88
CA SER A 74 2.25 -10.74 7.30
C SER A 74 3.05 -12.01 7.61
N SER A 75 3.36 -12.21 8.89
CA SER A 75 4.02 -13.45 9.35
C SER A 75 3.19 -14.71 9.06
N GLU A 76 1.86 -14.59 9.01
CA GLU A 76 0.97 -15.70 8.64
C GLU A 76 1.14 -16.07 7.17
N MET A 77 1.08 -15.10 6.28
CA MET A 77 1.27 -15.32 4.84
C MET A 77 2.69 -15.81 4.53
N HIS A 78 3.71 -15.25 5.17
CA HIS A 78 5.08 -15.74 5.06
C HIS A 78 5.21 -17.22 5.44
N LYS A 79 4.57 -17.64 6.55
CA LYS A 79 4.54 -19.06 6.95
C LYS A 79 3.89 -19.93 5.88
N MET A 80 2.83 -19.46 5.22
CA MET A 80 2.17 -20.21 4.13
C MET A 80 3.08 -20.41 2.93
N ILE A 81 3.88 -19.40 2.56
CA ILE A 81 4.89 -19.51 1.50
C ILE A 81 5.92 -20.58 1.87
N CYS A 82 6.47 -20.51 3.07
CA CYS A 82 7.46 -21.49 3.55
C CYS A 82 6.94 -22.94 3.62
N LEU A 83 5.63 -23.13 3.74
CA LEU A 83 4.96 -24.43 3.78
C LEU A 83 4.35 -24.83 2.41
N SER A 84 4.51 -24.02 1.37
CA SER A 84 4.02 -24.33 0.04
C SER A 84 4.89 -25.37 -0.64
N ASP A 85 4.25 -26.39 -1.22
CA ASP A 85 4.95 -27.45 -1.93
C ASP A 85 5.65 -26.90 -3.20
N GLU A 86 5.10 -25.88 -3.83
CA GLU A 86 5.66 -25.20 -4.99
C GLU A 86 6.99 -24.49 -4.65
N TYR A 87 7.07 -23.85 -3.50
CA TYR A 87 8.29 -23.18 -3.04
C TYR A 87 9.38 -24.19 -2.66
N ILE A 88 9.01 -25.28 -2.00
CA ILE A 88 9.93 -26.34 -1.56
C ILE A 88 10.46 -27.13 -2.76
N GLY A 89 9.66 -27.30 -3.83
CA GLY A 89 10.01 -28.11 -5.01
C GLY A 89 10.97 -27.43 -5.99
N ILE A 90 11.10 -26.11 -5.96
CA ILE A 90 11.86 -25.34 -6.95
C ILE A 90 13.36 -25.25 -6.64
N ASP A 91 13.77 -25.30 -5.35
CA ASP A 91 15.17 -25.13 -4.97
C ASP A 91 15.60 -26.03 -3.79
N PRO A 92 16.57 -26.95 -4.01
CA PRO A 92 17.17 -27.73 -2.90
C PRO A 92 17.92 -26.84 -1.87
N LEU A 93 18.37 -25.65 -2.26
CA LEU A 93 18.89 -24.59 -1.38
C LEU A 93 17.76 -23.91 -0.62
N GLY A 94 16.59 -23.74 -1.23
CA GLY A 94 15.36 -23.23 -0.63
C GLY A 94 14.91 -24.10 0.55
N ALA A 95 14.99 -25.42 0.45
CA ALA A 95 14.67 -26.33 1.55
C ALA A 95 15.52 -26.08 2.81
N LYS A 96 16.79 -25.71 2.66
CA LYS A 96 17.66 -25.32 3.80
C LYS A 96 17.30 -23.94 4.37
N SER A 97 16.88 -23.01 3.54
CA SER A 97 16.40 -21.68 3.97
C SER A 97 15.05 -21.78 4.67
N VAL A 98 14.14 -22.61 4.16
CA VAL A 98 12.84 -22.91 4.78
C VAL A 98 13.02 -23.56 6.15
N ALA A 99 13.96 -24.48 6.30
CA ALA A 99 14.28 -25.10 7.60
C ALA A 99 14.75 -24.07 8.64
N LYS A 100 15.30 -22.93 8.20
CA LYS A 100 15.68 -21.79 9.04
C LYS A 100 14.57 -20.74 9.20
N GLY A 101 13.42 -20.91 8.53
CA GLY A 101 12.31 -19.95 8.55
C GLY A 101 12.62 -18.63 7.82
N VAL A 102 13.55 -18.65 6.88
CA VAL A 102 13.94 -17.47 6.10
C VAL A 102 13.53 -17.67 4.65
N CYS A 103 12.56 -16.90 4.18
CA CYS A 103 12.24 -16.70 2.76
C CYS A 103 12.71 -15.28 2.40
N GLY A 104 13.91 -15.16 1.84
CA GLY A 104 14.48 -13.84 1.52
C GLY A 104 13.95 -13.27 0.20
N GLU A 105 13.60 -14.14 -0.75
CA GLU A 105 13.18 -13.78 -2.10
C GLU A 105 12.13 -14.76 -2.60
N VAL A 106 11.12 -14.26 -3.28
CA VAL A 106 10.05 -15.06 -3.91
C VAL A 106 9.79 -14.49 -5.30
N LEU A 107 9.91 -15.33 -6.34
CA LEU A 107 9.70 -14.94 -7.74
C LEU A 107 10.48 -13.66 -8.13
N GLY A 108 11.74 -13.53 -7.69
CA GLY A 108 12.58 -12.37 -7.98
C GLY A 108 12.21 -11.10 -7.21
N MET A 109 11.36 -11.19 -6.19
CA MET A 109 10.96 -10.08 -5.32
C MET A 109 11.53 -10.26 -3.92
N GLU A 110 12.08 -9.19 -3.35
CA GLU A 110 12.54 -9.19 -1.96
C GLU A 110 11.35 -9.25 -0.99
N VAL A 111 11.37 -10.21 -0.07
CA VAL A 111 10.29 -10.42 0.89
C VAL A 111 10.49 -9.56 2.14
N VAL A 112 9.56 -8.66 2.39
CA VAL A 112 9.51 -7.83 3.59
C VAL A 112 8.40 -8.33 4.51
N ARG A 113 8.80 -9.06 5.55
CA ARG A 113 7.86 -9.55 6.57
C ARG A 113 7.54 -8.45 7.56
N VAL A 114 6.25 -8.16 7.70
CA VAL A 114 5.73 -7.15 8.63
C VAL A 114 4.77 -7.77 9.65
N PRO A 115 4.61 -7.16 10.83
CA PRO A 115 3.56 -7.57 11.78
C PRO A 115 2.17 -7.47 11.13
N GLU A 116 1.24 -8.34 11.51
CA GLU A 116 -0.15 -8.31 11.03
C GLU A 116 -0.79 -6.92 11.22
N SER A 117 -0.49 -6.26 12.33
CA SER A 117 -1.01 -4.92 12.62
C SER A 117 -0.50 -3.82 11.70
N TYR A 118 0.53 -4.08 10.87
CA TYR A 118 1.06 -3.13 9.89
C TYR A 118 0.41 -3.33 8.52
N MET A 119 -0.07 -4.55 8.25
CA MET A 119 -0.78 -4.80 6.99
C MET A 119 -2.04 -3.94 6.91
N PRO A 120 -2.33 -3.39 5.73
CA PRO A 120 -3.59 -2.69 5.49
C PRO A 120 -4.78 -3.60 5.80
N LYS A 121 -5.87 -3.02 6.24
CA LYS A 121 -7.08 -3.77 6.56
C LYS A 121 -7.54 -4.60 5.35
N ASP A 122 -7.83 -5.87 5.58
CA ASP A 122 -8.32 -6.81 4.56
C ASP A 122 -7.34 -6.95 3.35
N CYS A 123 -6.06 -6.66 3.51
CA CYS A 123 -5.01 -6.86 2.51
C CYS A 123 -4.17 -8.09 2.86
N TRP A 124 -4.07 -9.02 1.92
CA TRP A 124 -3.31 -10.25 2.11
C TRP A 124 -1.82 -10.05 1.89
N PHE A 125 -1.46 -9.37 0.80
CA PHE A 125 -0.10 -8.95 0.49
C PHE A 125 -0.10 -7.73 -0.42
N LEU A 126 1.03 -7.04 -0.44
CA LEU A 126 1.26 -5.84 -1.23
C LEU A 126 2.58 -5.99 -1.98
N ILE A 127 2.59 -5.74 -3.29
CA ILE A 127 3.81 -5.66 -4.09
C ILE A 127 4.04 -4.21 -4.44
N THR A 128 5.27 -3.72 -4.27
CA THR A 128 5.65 -2.37 -4.68
C THR A 128 6.97 -2.38 -5.42
N HIS A 129 7.13 -1.45 -6.36
CA HIS A 129 8.43 -1.14 -6.94
C HIS A 129 9.01 0.12 -6.25
N LYS A 130 10.31 0.12 -5.97
CA LYS A 130 11.00 1.22 -5.25
C LYS A 130 10.74 2.62 -5.83
N ASP A 131 10.64 2.73 -7.16
CA ASP A 131 10.46 4.02 -7.85
C ASP A 131 8.98 4.42 -8.02
N SER A 132 8.04 3.60 -7.54
CA SER A 132 6.60 3.83 -7.65
C SER A 132 6.02 4.45 -6.38
N VAL A 133 6.72 4.33 -5.28
CA VAL A 133 6.27 4.79 -3.96
C VAL A 133 7.21 5.80 -3.35
N LEU A 134 6.66 6.74 -2.62
CA LEU A 134 7.41 7.75 -1.87
C LEU A 134 6.90 7.82 -0.44
N LEU A 135 7.84 7.80 0.50
CA LEU A 135 7.58 8.08 1.91
C LEU A 135 8.43 9.30 2.32
N PRO A 136 7.98 10.52 2.02
CA PRO A 136 8.67 11.71 2.48
C PRO A 136 8.64 11.77 4.01
N TYR A 137 9.81 11.95 4.56
CA TYR A 137 10.06 11.88 5.99
C TYR A 137 10.78 13.12 6.45
N LYS A 138 10.15 13.92 7.29
CA LYS A 138 10.75 15.11 7.86
C LYS A 138 10.72 15.02 9.37
N ILE A 139 11.90 14.93 9.99
CA ILE A 139 12.04 15.12 11.42
C ILE A 139 12.12 16.62 11.64
N ALA A 140 11.15 17.18 12.32
CA ALA A 140 11.26 18.54 12.85
C ALA A 140 11.84 18.47 14.26
N ASP A 141 12.41 19.57 14.68
CA ASP A 141 13.19 19.76 15.90
C ASP A 141 12.73 18.97 17.13
N ALA A 142 13.69 18.39 17.83
CA ALA A 142 13.50 17.96 19.20
C ALA A 142 13.95 19.11 20.12
N LYS A 143 13.05 19.56 21.00
CA LYS A 143 13.32 20.60 22.00
C LYS A 143 13.31 19.99 23.39
N VAL A 144 14.26 20.40 24.20
CA VAL A 144 14.28 20.11 25.64
C VAL A 144 13.87 21.38 26.35
N HIS A 145 12.77 21.32 27.11
CA HIS A 145 12.31 22.40 27.98
C HIS A 145 12.77 22.04 29.38
N GLU A 146 13.65 22.85 29.92
CA GLU A 146 14.08 22.76 31.33
C GLU A 146 13.09 23.50 32.21
N ASP A 147 12.67 22.86 33.28
CA ASP A 147 11.75 23.41 34.31
C ASP A 147 10.46 24.07 33.74
N PRO A 148 9.67 23.40 32.88
CA PRO A 148 8.44 23.96 32.36
C PRO A 148 7.41 24.13 33.50
N VAL A 149 6.55 25.14 33.38
CA VAL A 149 5.52 25.45 34.38
C VAL A 149 4.63 24.25 34.64
N GLY A 150 4.53 23.81 35.88
CA GLY A 150 3.66 22.69 36.31
C GLY A 150 4.29 21.31 36.26
N VAL A 151 5.54 21.20 35.86
CA VAL A 151 6.29 19.91 35.83
C VAL A 151 7.64 20.09 36.52
N SER A 152 7.93 19.23 37.50
CA SER A 152 9.27 19.16 38.08
C SER A 152 10.16 18.29 37.25
N GLY A 153 11.07 18.92 36.46
CA GLY A 153 12.00 18.25 35.56
C GLY A 153 11.94 18.75 34.11
N ALA A 154 12.59 18.05 33.17
CA ALA A 154 12.64 18.45 31.77
C ALA A 154 11.58 17.73 30.93
N ILE A 155 10.95 18.47 30.01
CA ILE A 155 10.08 17.91 28.96
C ILE A 155 10.83 17.88 27.65
N ILE A 156 10.75 16.75 26.94
CA ILE A 156 11.25 16.61 25.58
C ILE A 156 10.07 16.69 24.62
N GLU A 157 10.07 17.69 23.77
CA GLU A 157 9.11 17.85 22.68
C GLU A 157 9.75 17.39 21.37
N GLY A 158 9.08 16.52 20.63
CA GLY A 158 9.50 16.11 19.27
C GLY A 158 8.34 16.19 18.30
N ARG A 159 8.62 16.64 17.08
CA ARG A 159 7.67 16.65 15.97
C ARG A 159 8.16 15.75 14.85
N HIS A 160 7.24 14.97 14.31
CA HIS A 160 7.52 14.00 13.26
C HIS A 160 6.49 14.14 12.16
N TYR A 161 6.91 14.60 10.99
CA TYR A 161 6.06 14.74 9.82
C TYR A 161 6.42 13.68 8.79
N TYR A 162 5.43 12.98 8.32
CA TYR A 162 5.54 12.02 7.21
C TYR A 162 4.26 12.01 6.39
N ASP A 163 4.39 11.59 5.15
CA ASP A 163 3.27 11.27 4.28
C ASP A 163 3.65 10.09 3.38
N ALA A 164 2.72 9.58 2.59
CA ALA A 164 2.95 8.45 1.71
C ALA A 164 2.19 8.63 0.40
N PHE A 165 2.89 8.46 -0.71
CA PHE A 165 2.34 8.65 -2.05
C PHE A 165 2.70 7.50 -2.98
N VAL A 166 1.78 7.20 -3.90
CA VAL A 166 2.06 6.43 -5.11
C VAL A 166 2.15 7.42 -6.26
N LEU A 167 3.21 7.32 -7.05
CA LEU A 167 3.40 8.18 -8.22
C LEU A 167 2.42 7.75 -9.33
N GLY A 168 1.53 8.63 -9.74
CA GLY A 168 0.49 8.31 -10.74
C GLY A 168 1.04 7.78 -12.06
N ALA A 169 2.17 8.34 -12.56
CA ALA A 169 2.84 7.86 -13.76
C ALA A 169 3.49 6.47 -13.61
N LYS A 170 3.67 5.98 -12.38
CA LYS A 170 4.30 4.68 -12.06
C LYS A 170 3.41 3.81 -11.19
N CYS A 171 2.12 4.10 -11.15
CA CYS A 171 1.17 3.38 -10.29
C CYS A 171 1.07 1.88 -10.63
N ALA A 172 1.37 1.49 -11.86
CA ALA A 172 1.46 0.07 -12.27
C ALA A 172 2.47 -0.73 -11.44
N GLY A 173 3.46 -0.06 -10.81
CA GLY A 173 4.41 -0.72 -9.92
C GLY A 173 3.90 -0.95 -8.49
N VAL A 174 2.60 -0.77 -8.25
CA VAL A 174 1.97 -1.09 -6.96
C VAL A 174 0.76 -1.97 -7.19
N TYR A 175 0.80 -3.18 -6.60
CA TYR A 175 -0.25 -4.18 -6.67
C TYR A 175 -0.68 -4.58 -5.27
N ALA A 176 -1.97 -4.53 -4.99
CA ALA A 176 -2.55 -4.96 -3.71
C ALA A 176 -3.49 -6.15 -3.92
N CYS A 177 -3.26 -7.25 -3.20
CA CYS A 177 -4.20 -8.36 -3.12
C CYS A 177 -5.04 -8.22 -1.86
N VAL A 178 -6.34 -8.04 -2.02
CA VAL A 178 -7.25 -7.74 -0.92
C VAL A 178 -8.39 -8.77 -0.86
N LYS A 179 -9.07 -8.79 0.27
CA LYS A 179 -10.18 -9.70 0.52
C LYS A 179 -11.36 -9.41 -0.42
N THR A 180 -12.00 -10.47 -0.94
CA THR A 180 -13.24 -10.38 -1.72
C THR A 180 -14.31 -9.58 -0.98
N GLY A 181 -14.98 -8.66 -1.71
CA GLY A 181 -16.03 -7.80 -1.18
C GLY A 181 -15.54 -6.51 -0.50
N THR A 182 -14.23 -6.27 -0.45
CA THR A 182 -13.64 -5.05 0.14
C THR A 182 -13.28 -3.97 -0.88
N VAL A 183 -13.44 -4.25 -2.17
CA VAL A 183 -13.26 -3.29 -3.26
C VAL A 183 -14.62 -2.71 -3.64
N THR A 184 -14.66 -1.43 -3.94
CA THR A 184 -15.86 -0.75 -4.44
C THR A 184 -16.20 -1.26 -5.83
N ALA A 185 -17.48 -1.45 -6.11
CA ALA A 185 -17.95 -1.84 -7.44
C ALA A 185 -17.55 -0.79 -8.48
N ASN A 186 -17.21 -1.24 -9.68
CA ASN A 186 -16.86 -0.34 -10.77
C ASN A 186 -18.04 0.56 -11.12
N PRO A 187 -17.81 1.85 -11.39
CA PRO A 187 -18.86 2.72 -11.87
C PRO A 187 -19.30 2.26 -13.27
N VAL A 188 -20.56 2.44 -13.55
CA VAL A 188 -21.16 2.17 -14.87
C VAL A 188 -21.45 3.51 -15.54
N ASN A 189 -20.96 3.69 -16.76
CA ASN A 189 -21.26 4.86 -17.57
C ASN A 189 -22.39 4.55 -18.54
N SER A 190 -23.48 5.32 -18.45
CA SER A 190 -24.59 5.30 -19.41
C SER A 190 -24.78 6.70 -19.96
N ASP A 191 -24.21 6.95 -21.13
CA ASP A 191 -24.31 8.26 -21.83
C ASP A 191 -23.96 9.45 -20.92
N GLY A 192 -22.81 9.37 -20.25
CA GLY A 192 -22.31 10.41 -19.32
C GLY A 192 -22.97 10.39 -17.94
N THR A 193 -23.92 9.49 -17.69
CA THR A 193 -24.45 9.25 -16.36
C THR A 193 -23.67 8.15 -15.68
N LEU A 194 -22.94 8.50 -14.61
CA LEU A 194 -22.12 7.57 -13.84
C LEU A 194 -22.90 7.07 -12.63
N THR A 195 -22.99 5.75 -12.48
CA THR A 195 -23.66 5.11 -11.34
C THR A 195 -22.76 4.05 -10.71
N CYS A 196 -22.90 3.83 -9.42
CA CYS A 196 -22.21 2.77 -8.70
C CYS A 196 -23.23 1.99 -7.85
N THR A 197 -23.12 0.67 -7.84
CA THR A 197 -24.02 -0.19 -7.05
C THR A 197 -23.74 -0.13 -5.54
N ASP A 198 -22.54 0.28 -5.14
CA ASP A 198 -22.23 0.53 -3.73
C ASP A 198 -22.85 1.87 -3.30
N GLY A 199 -23.84 1.80 -2.41
CA GLY A 199 -24.55 2.98 -1.93
C GLY A 199 -23.63 4.00 -1.24
N GLY A 200 -23.74 5.27 -1.64
CA GLY A 200 -22.95 6.36 -1.08
C GLY A 200 -21.49 6.39 -1.53
N ALA A 201 -21.12 5.64 -2.58
CA ALA A 201 -19.80 5.73 -3.19
C ALA A 201 -19.62 7.10 -3.85
N ALA A 202 -18.50 7.77 -3.54
CA ALA A 202 -18.07 8.94 -4.28
C ALA A 202 -17.48 8.50 -5.63
N ILE A 203 -17.90 9.16 -6.71
CA ILE A 203 -17.36 8.91 -8.05
C ILE A 203 -16.54 10.12 -8.46
N ARG A 204 -15.33 9.90 -8.96
CA ARG A 204 -14.48 10.94 -9.56
C ARG A 204 -14.18 10.58 -11.00
N TYR A 205 -14.04 11.59 -11.84
CA TYR A 205 -13.80 11.40 -13.27
C TYR A 205 -12.85 12.43 -13.84
N THR A 206 -12.26 12.10 -14.99
CA THR A 206 -11.50 12.99 -15.87
C THR A 206 -12.08 12.95 -17.28
N LEU A 207 -11.79 13.96 -18.10
CA LEU A 207 -12.19 14.04 -19.51
C LEU A 207 -10.98 14.06 -20.45
N ASP A 208 -9.79 14.11 -19.89
CA ASP A 208 -8.52 14.17 -20.62
C ASP A 208 -7.84 12.79 -20.79
N GLY A 209 -8.54 11.70 -20.40
CA GLY A 209 -8.01 10.34 -20.46
C GLY A 209 -6.98 10.02 -19.37
N SER A 210 -6.65 10.96 -18.48
CA SER A 210 -5.79 10.69 -17.33
C SER A 210 -6.49 9.82 -16.27
N ASP A 211 -5.72 9.14 -15.42
CA ASP A 211 -6.28 8.35 -14.33
C ASP A 211 -6.84 9.27 -13.23
N PRO A 212 -8.17 9.24 -12.97
CA PRO A 212 -8.80 10.14 -12.02
C PRO A 212 -8.40 9.91 -10.55
N ARG A 213 -7.67 8.84 -10.25
CA ARG A 213 -7.14 8.56 -8.90
C ARG A 213 -5.95 9.45 -8.56
N TYR A 214 -5.19 9.89 -9.59
CA TYR A 214 -3.91 10.60 -9.42
C TYR A 214 -3.89 11.97 -10.11
N SER A 215 -4.85 12.26 -10.97
CA SER A 215 -4.87 13.50 -11.76
C SER A 215 -5.42 14.67 -10.98
N ASP A 216 -4.78 15.82 -11.11
CA ASP A 216 -5.27 17.10 -10.58
C ASP A 216 -6.49 17.62 -11.36
N SER A 217 -6.71 17.13 -12.60
CA SER A 217 -7.89 17.45 -13.41
C SER A 217 -9.16 16.70 -12.99
N ALA A 218 -9.02 15.73 -12.06
CA ALA A 218 -10.13 14.89 -11.62
C ALA A 218 -11.21 15.71 -10.88
N LYS A 219 -12.45 15.53 -11.31
CA LYS A 219 -13.65 16.19 -10.76
C LYS A 219 -14.54 15.21 -10.02
N ASP A 220 -15.21 15.70 -8.98
CA ASP A 220 -16.23 14.92 -8.31
C ASP A 220 -17.50 14.87 -9.16
N TYR A 221 -18.10 13.68 -9.30
CA TYR A 221 -19.32 13.50 -10.07
C TYR A 221 -20.54 13.96 -9.27
N VAL A 222 -21.27 14.92 -9.81
CA VAL A 222 -22.51 15.46 -9.21
C VAL A 222 -23.72 15.24 -10.12
N SER A 223 -23.54 15.37 -11.44
CA SER A 223 -24.61 15.27 -12.43
C SER A 223 -24.07 14.77 -13.76
N LYS A 224 -24.96 14.41 -14.68
CA LYS A 224 -24.62 13.94 -16.03
C LYS A 224 -23.50 14.78 -16.66
N VAL A 225 -22.48 14.09 -17.15
CA VAL A 225 -21.30 14.66 -17.82
C VAL A 225 -21.52 14.64 -19.33
N THR A 226 -21.34 15.76 -20.00
CA THR A 226 -21.30 15.81 -21.46
C THR A 226 -19.87 15.60 -21.92
N VAL A 227 -19.61 14.55 -22.68
CA VAL A 227 -18.30 14.23 -23.25
C VAL A 227 -18.24 14.77 -24.67
N GLN A 228 -17.24 15.59 -24.98
CA GLN A 228 -17.04 16.16 -26.32
C GLN A 228 -16.32 15.14 -27.22
N GLU A 229 -16.31 15.39 -28.53
CA GLU A 229 -15.79 14.45 -29.55
C GLU A 229 -14.32 14.06 -29.35
N ASN A 230 -13.51 14.92 -28.73
CA ASN A 230 -12.08 14.69 -28.47
C ASN A 230 -11.75 14.38 -26.98
N GLU A 231 -12.76 14.15 -26.16
CA GLU A 231 -12.59 13.86 -24.74
C GLU A 231 -12.69 12.36 -24.45
N VAL A 232 -11.91 11.90 -23.51
CA VAL A 232 -11.92 10.52 -23.02
C VAL A 232 -12.34 10.53 -21.55
N LEU A 233 -13.55 10.09 -21.30
CA LEU A 233 -14.06 9.96 -19.94
C LEU A 233 -13.42 8.74 -19.26
N ARG A 234 -12.76 8.99 -18.14
CA ARG A 234 -12.33 7.93 -17.21
C ARG A 234 -12.91 8.19 -15.84
N ALA A 235 -13.34 7.15 -15.15
CA ALA A 235 -13.97 7.30 -13.84
C ALA A 235 -13.65 6.14 -12.91
N TYR A 236 -13.63 6.43 -11.62
CA TYR A 236 -13.59 5.41 -10.58
C TYR A 236 -14.55 5.77 -9.43
N ALA A 237 -14.90 4.79 -8.64
CA ALA A 237 -15.76 4.95 -7.47
C ALA A 237 -15.03 4.56 -6.19
N LYS A 238 -15.38 5.21 -5.08
CA LYS A 238 -14.89 4.86 -3.74
C LYS A 238 -15.99 4.94 -2.71
N ALA A 239 -16.34 3.80 -2.15
CA ALA A 239 -17.25 3.68 -1.01
C ALA A 239 -16.46 3.78 0.31
N LYS A 240 -17.11 4.30 1.34
CA LYS A 240 -16.49 4.42 2.67
C LYS A 240 -16.11 3.05 3.22
N GLY A 241 -14.86 2.90 3.62
CA GLY A 241 -14.34 1.65 4.23
C GLY A 241 -14.01 0.54 3.24
N LYS A 242 -14.14 0.77 1.94
CA LYS A 242 -13.69 -0.14 0.87
C LYS A 242 -12.48 0.43 0.14
N TYR A 243 -11.77 -0.40 -0.60
CA TYR A 243 -10.76 0.01 -1.56
C TYR A 243 -11.40 0.66 -2.78
N PRO A 244 -10.69 1.52 -3.53
CA PRO A 244 -11.19 2.10 -4.77
C PRO A 244 -11.53 1.01 -5.79
N SER A 245 -12.47 1.32 -6.68
CA SER A 245 -12.78 0.49 -7.85
C SER A 245 -11.64 0.56 -8.89
N ALA A 246 -11.68 -0.32 -9.88
CA ALA A 246 -10.93 -0.11 -11.10
C ALA A 246 -11.40 1.17 -11.81
N VAL A 247 -10.57 1.71 -12.68
CA VAL A 247 -10.88 2.85 -13.55
C VAL A 247 -11.52 2.31 -14.83
N ILE A 248 -12.66 2.86 -15.19
CA ILE A 248 -13.36 2.55 -16.46
C ILE A 248 -13.01 3.59 -17.51
#